data_7bcbfab301f4d97428834f71e87be76b
#
_entry.id   7bcbfab301f4d97428834f71e87be76b
#
_cell.length_a   1.000
_cell.length_b   1.000
_cell.length_c   1.000
_cell.angle_alpha   90.00
_cell.angle_beta   90.00
_cell.angle_gamma   90.00
#
_symmetry.space_group_name_H-M   'P 1'
#
loop_
_entity.id
_entity.type
_entity.pdbx_description
1 polymer ?
#
loop_
_entity_poly.entity_id
_entity_poly.type
_entity_poly.pdbx_seq_one_letter_code
_entity_poly.pdbx_strand_id
1 'polypeptide(L)'
;MINSKFLVLFVFITSFLFNAKESCDFLEKKLTFSSFDAFQFNKGQLNLLPKSTTNAIVYHDFYTLSYDEKYEQSEWVAYELKKEQVVNANFKRPFFIQDKKVKTGSADWRNYKNSGYDKGHLCPAADREFSKGAYEATFLTSNIAPQTHEFNSGIWNRLEEKIRYWAVKYNGLYVVTAGVLQPNLKTIGKEKVAVPNYFYKIVLDEYQGKYKMIAFL
;
A
#
# COMPACT_ATOMS: atom_id res chain seq x y z
N MET A 1 -10.55 -19.24 51.98
CA MET A 1 -9.73 -18.02 51.78
C MET A 1 -9.15 -18.06 50.39
N ILE A 2 -9.77 -17.31 49.48
CA ILE A 2 -9.33 -17.20 48.08
C ILE A 2 -8.17 -16.18 48.02
N ASN A 3 -7.03 -16.61 47.53
CA ASN A 3 -5.73 -15.90 47.58
C ASN A 3 -5.89 -14.58 46.76
N SER A 4 -5.79 -13.43 47.41
CA SER A 4 -5.97 -12.09 46.82
C SER A 4 -5.03 -11.80 45.63
N LYS A 5 -3.95 -12.55 45.48
CA LYS A 5 -3.01 -12.42 44.34
C LYS A 5 -3.56 -12.94 43.00
N PHE A 6 -4.51 -13.88 43.03
CA PHE A 6 -5.18 -14.39 41.84
C PHE A 6 -6.24 -13.42 41.28
N LEU A 7 -6.89 -12.65 42.18
CA LEU A 7 -7.89 -11.67 41.76
C LEU A 7 -7.31 -10.46 41.02
N VAL A 8 -6.10 -10.02 41.44
CA VAL A 8 -5.43 -8.89 40.81
C VAL A 8 -4.94 -9.27 39.40
N LEU A 9 -4.48 -10.51 39.20
CA LEU A 9 -4.03 -10.99 37.86
C LEU A 9 -5.22 -11.09 36.89
N PHE A 10 -6.39 -11.50 37.36
CA PHE A 10 -7.59 -11.63 36.52
C PHE A 10 -8.15 -10.26 36.07
N VAL A 11 -8.08 -9.23 36.93
CA VAL A 11 -8.50 -7.86 36.58
C VAL A 11 -7.55 -7.23 35.56
N PHE A 12 -6.24 -7.49 35.65
CA PHE A 12 -5.29 -6.99 34.65
C PHE A 12 -5.43 -7.67 33.29
N ILE A 13 -5.73 -8.97 33.24
CA ILE A 13 -5.96 -9.68 31.98
C ILE A 13 -7.26 -9.22 31.33
N THR A 14 -8.32 -9.00 32.10
CA THR A 14 -9.61 -8.52 31.56
C THR A 14 -9.53 -7.08 31.06
N SER A 15 -8.80 -6.19 31.75
CA SER A 15 -8.60 -4.81 31.28
C SER A 15 -7.70 -4.73 30.05
N PHE A 16 -6.69 -5.61 29.93
CA PHE A 16 -5.85 -5.67 28.73
C PHE A 16 -6.61 -6.23 27.52
N LEU A 17 -7.43 -7.25 27.71
CA LEU A 17 -8.29 -7.80 26.66
C LEU A 17 -9.42 -6.83 26.28
N PHE A 18 -9.95 -6.03 27.24
CA PHE A 18 -10.95 -5.02 26.96
C PHE A 18 -10.35 -3.87 26.12
N ASN A 19 -9.16 -3.38 26.48
CA ASN A 19 -8.46 -2.36 25.68
C ASN A 19 -8.05 -2.85 24.28
N ALA A 20 -7.66 -4.12 24.16
CA ALA A 20 -7.35 -4.71 22.85
C ALA A 20 -8.60 -4.85 21.98
N LYS A 21 -9.74 -5.20 22.58
CA LYS A 21 -11.02 -5.31 21.88
C LYS A 21 -11.55 -3.93 21.44
N GLU A 22 -11.48 -2.91 22.32
CA GLU A 22 -11.86 -1.54 21.94
C GLU A 22 -10.98 -0.96 20.85
N SER A 23 -9.67 -1.25 20.88
CA SER A 23 -8.73 -0.86 19.81
C SER A 23 -9.03 -1.59 18.51
N CYS A 24 -9.40 -2.86 18.57
CA CYS A 24 -9.80 -3.66 17.41
C CYS A 24 -11.15 -3.17 16.85
N ASP A 25 -12.14 -2.94 17.68
CA ASP A 25 -13.45 -2.39 17.30
C ASP A 25 -13.33 -0.94 16.75
N PHE A 26 -12.38 -0.14 17.28
CA PHE A 26 -12.08 1.18 16.74
C PHE A 26 -11.39 1.09 15.37
N LEU A 27 -10.49 0.16 15.18
CA LEU A 27 -9.87 -0.14 13.89
C LEU A 27 -10.90 -0.72 12.91
N GLU A 28 -11.76 -1.65 13.35
CA GLU A 28 -12.85 -2.16 12.53
C GLU A 28 -13.86 -1.06 12.16
N LYS A 29 -14.25 -0.18 13.08
CA LYS A 29 -15.13 0.97 12.79
C LYS A 29 -14.47 2.00 11.88
N LYS A 30 -13.16 2.19 11.94
CA LYS A 30 -12.41 3.05 11.02
C LYS A 30 -12.12 2.38 9.69
N LEU A 31 -12.08 1.05 9.68
CA LEU A 31 -11.97 0.17 8.51
C LEU A 31 -13.32 -0.26 7.93
N THR A 32 -14.45 0.07 8.56
CA THR A 32 -15.74 0.08 7.86
C THR A 32 -15.73 1.26 6.90
N PHE A 33 -14.86 1.12 5.96
CA PHE A 33 -14.76 1.92 4.79
C PHE A 33 -16.14 2.01 4.14
N SER A 34 -16.70 3.19 4.09
CA SER A 34 -17.73 3.53 3.10
C SER A 34 -17.24 3.33 1.66
N SER A 35 -16.00 2.86 1.48
CA SER A 35 -15.34 2.55 0.22
C SER A 35 -15.33 1.07 -0.15
N PHE A 36 -15.78 0.16 0.72
CA PHE A 36 -15.98 -1.25 0.32
C PHE A 36 -17.13 -1.44 -0.68
N ASP A 37 -18.05 -0.49 -0.78
CA ASP A 37 -19.07 -0.45 -1.86
C ASP A 37 -18.48 -0.13 -3.26
N ALA A 38 -17.17 -0.01 -3.37
CA ALA A 38 -16.49 0.51 -4.54
C ALA A 38 -16.02 -0.54 -5.56
N PHE A 39 -16.20 -1.82 -5.29
CA PHE A 39 -16.03 -2.83 -6.33
C PHE A 39 -17.27 -2.89 -7.20
N GLN A 40 -17.34 -2.07 -8.25
CA GLN A 40 -18.42 -2.13 -9.22
C GLN A 40 -18.28 -3.38 -10.09
N PHE A 41 -19.19 -4.33 -9.91
CA PHE A 41 -19.35 -5.46 -10.82
C PHE A 41 -20.00 -4.97 -12.12
N ASN A 42 -19.24 -4.76 -13.17
CA ASN A 42 -19.80 -4.70 -14.51
C ASN A 42 -20.08 -6.11 -15.00
N LYS A 43 -21.25 -6.31 -15.60
CA LYS A 43 -21.76 -7.61 -16.11
C LYS A 43 -20.72 -8.22 -17.08
N GLY A 44 -19.79 -9.05 -16.54
CA GLY A 44 -18.81 -9.80 -17.32
C GLY A 44 -17.33 -9.57 -16.94
N GLN A 45 -16.98 -8.56 -16.17
CA GLN A 45 -15.60 -8.33 -15.73
C GLN A 45 -15.57 -7.63 -14.37
N LEU A 46 -14.91 -8.25 -13.40
CA LEU A 46 -14.70 -7.66 -12.08
C LEU A 46 -13.76 -6.45 -12.21
N ASN A 47 -14.25 -5.27 -11.85
CA ASN A 47 -13.38 -4.11 -11.73
C ASN A 47 -12.70 -4.17 -10.34
N LEU A 48 -11.41 -4.52 -10.32
CA LEU A 48 -10.61 -4.67 -9.11
C LEU A 48 -9.95 -3.35 -8.65
N LEU A 49 -10.22 -2.24 -9.33
CA LEU A 49 -9.70 -0.93 -8.91
C LEU A 49 -10.53 -0.40 -7.74
N PRO A 50 -9.86 0.11 -6.68
CA PRO A 50 -10.55 0.81 -5.61
C PRO A 50 -11.26 2.07 -6.13
N LYS A 51 -12.25 2.55 -5.39
CA LYS A 51 -12.87 3.83 -5.67
C LYS A 51 -11.85 4.95 -5.45
N SER A 52 -11.77 5.86 -6.40
CA SER A 52 -11.02 7.09 -6.26
C SER A 52 -11.85 8.15 -5.54
N THR A 53 -11.26 8.84 -4.56
CA THR A 53 -11.90 9.97 -3.88
C THR A 53 -11.66 11.29 -4.61
N THR A 54 -10.61 11.33 -5.43
CA THR A 54 -10.18 12.54 -6.19
C THR A 54 -10.60 12.51 -7.65
N ASN A 55 -11.02 11.35 -8.18
CA ASN A 55 -11.21 11.08 -9.61
C ASN A 55 -9.94 11.29 -10.47
N ALA A 56 -8.76 11.43 -9.86
CA ALA A 56 -7.48 11.58 -10.55
C ALA A 56 -6.83 10.21 -10.81
N ILE A 57 -7.54 9.34 -11.55
CA ILE A 57 -7.05 8.01 -11.90
C ILE A 57 -6.06 8.13 -13.06
N VAL A 58 -4.88 7.55 -12.88
CA VAL A 58 -3.80 7.49 -13.87
C VAL A 58 -3.52 6.04 -14.24
N TYR A 59 -3.67 5.73 -15.52
CA TYR A 59 -3.41 4.40 -16.07
C TYR A 59 -1.99 4.33 -16.63
N HIS A 60 -1.17 3.47 -16.04
CA HIS A 60 0.11 3.04 -16.60
C HIS A 60 -0.03 1.62 -17.17
N ASP A 61 0.91 1.22 -18.02
CA ASP A 61 0.86 -0.10 -18.68
C ASP A 61 0.97 -1.26 -17.68
N PHE A 62 1.57 -1.02 -16.49
CA PHE A 62 1.91 -2.06 -15.54
C PHE A 62 1.29 -1.88 -14.14
N TYR A 63 0.63 -0.76 -13.89
CA TYR A 63 -0.16 -0.47 -12.69
C TYR A 63 -1.09 0.70 -12.94
N THR A 64 -2.09 0.85 -12.10
CA THR A 64 -3.01 1.99 -12.09
C THR A 64 -2.96 2.63 -10.72
N LEU A 65 -3.10 3.94 -10.66
CA LEU A 65 -3.13 4.68 -9.40
C LEU A 65 -4.25 5.73 -9.39
N SER A 66 -4.61 6.18 -8.20
CA SER A 66 -5.36 7.41 -8.01
C SER A 66 -4.50 8.40 -7.23
N TYR A 67 -4.27 9.57 -7.78
CA TYR A 67 -3.42 10.60 -7.17
C TYR A 67 -4.23 11.58 -6.33
N ASP A 68 -3.65 12.01 -5.19
CA ASP A 68 -4.24 13.04 -4.34
C ASP A 68 -3.26 14.21 -4.19
N GLU A 69 -3.56 15.29 -4.91
CA GLU A 69 -2.79 16.54 -4.92
C GLU A 69 -2.65 17.17 -3.53
N LYS A 70 -3.65 16.98 -2.67
CA LYS A 70 -3.62 17.52 -1.30
C LYS A 70 -2.49 16.92 -0.48
N TYR A 71 -2.12 15.68 -0.77
CA TYR A 71 -1.10 14.92 -0.06
C TYR A 71 0.16 14.68 -0.89
N GLU A 72 0.13 15.09 -2.17
CA GLU A 72 1.22 14.93 -3.14
C GLU A 72 1.69 13.47 -3.27
N GLN A 73 0.74 12.54 -3.28
CA GLN A 73 1.00 11.11 -3.49
C GLN A 73 -0.27 10.34 -3.85
N SER A 74 -0.10 9.10 -4.24
CA SER A 74 -1.24 8.26 -4.59
C SER A 74 -2.03 7.82 -3.35
N GLU A 75 -3.36 7.94 -3.39
CA GLU A 75 -4.27 7.39 -2.39
C GLU A 75 -4.36 5.86 -2.48
N TRP A 76 -4.06 5.30 -3.65
CA TRP A 76 -3.81 3.88 -3.88
C TRP A 76 -3.06 3.64 -5.18
N VAL A 77 -2.32 2.53 -5.21
CA VAL A 77 -1.71 1.94 -6.41
C VAL A 77 -2.19 0.50 -6.49
N ALA A 78 -2.73 0.11 -7.65
CA ALA A 78 -3.29 -1.21 -7.90
C ALA A 78 -2.61 -1.89 -9.08
N TYR A 79 -2.27 -3.17 -8.94
CA TYR A 79 -1.61 -3.94 -9.99
C TYR A 79 -1.87 -5.44 -9.87
N GLU A 80 -1.78 -6.14 -10.98
CA GLU A 80 -1.71 -7.59 -11.02
C GLU A 80 -0.24 -8.04 -10.97
N LEU A 81 0.07 -9.02 -10.14
CA LEU A 81 1.38 -9.68 -10.09
C LEU A 81 1.20 -11.14 -10.50
N LYS A 82 1.53 -11.44 -11.76
CA LYS A 82 1.45 -12.79 -12.31
C LYS A 82 2.67 -13.62 -11.90
N LYS A 83 2.50 -14.93 -11.83
CA LYS A 83 3.58 -15.87 -11.51
C LYS A 83 4.81 -15.68 -12.42
N GLU A 84 4.58 -15.59 -13.73
CA GLU A 84 5.65 -15.43 -14.74
C GLU A 84 6.35 -14.06 -14.70
N GLN A 85 5.79 -13.10 -13.98
CA GLN A 85 6.39 -11.78 -13.76
C GLN A 85 7.37 -11.75 -12.58
N VAL A 86 7.36 -12.77 -11.73
CA VAL A 86 8.28 -12.86 -10.59
C VAL A 86 9.62 -13.40 -11.07
N VAL A 87 10.46 -12.49 -11.55
CA VAL A 87 11.80 -12.76 -12.06
C VAL A 87 12.81 -11.79 -11.42
N ASN A 88 14.09 -12.10 -11.53
CA ASN A 88 15.19 -11.24 -11.08
C ASN A 88 16.09 -10.94 -12.29
N ALA A 89 15.88 -9.79 -12.91
CA ALA A 89 16.62 -9.37 -14.11
C ALA A 89 17.81 -8.45 -13.81
N ASN A 90 18.00 -8.03 -12.55
CA ASN A 90 19.12 -7.16 -12.12
C ASN A 90 19.30 -5.89 -12.99
N PHE A 91 18.21 -5.21 -13.33
CA PHE A 91 18.30 -3.96 -14.07
C PHE A 91 19.00 -2.87 -13.25
N LYS A 92 19.79 -2.03 -13.94
CA LYS A 92 20.38 -0.85 -13.32
C LYS A 92 19.28 0.09 -12.83
N ARG A 93 19.32 0.44 -11.55
CA ARG A 93 18.35 1.35 -10.92
C ARG A 93 18.38 2.73 -11.61
N PRO A 94 17.23 3.22 -12.14
CA PRO A 94 17.14 4.55 -12.73
C PRO A 94 16.98 5.63 -11.66
N PHE A 95 17.02 6.89 -12.10
CA PHE A 95 16.64 8.01 -11.24
C PHE A 95 15.11 8.09 -11.12
N PHE A 96 14.64 8.60 -9.96
CA PHE A 96 13.25 8.97 -9.82
C PHE A 96 12.94 10.21 -10.65
N ILE A 97 11.82 10.18 -11.33
CA ILE A 97 11.33 11.28 -12.18
C ILE A 97 9.84 11.57 -11.88
N GLN A 98 9.43 12.80 -12.11
CA GLN A 98 8.01 13.17 -12.00
C GLN A 98 7.16 12.41 -13.02
N ASP A 99 5.98 12.04 -12.59
CA ASP A 99 4.97 11.42 -13.44
C ASP A 99 4.18 12.49 -14.18
N LYS A 100 4.43 12.61 -15.48
CA LYS A 100 3.74 13.57 -16.35
C LYS A 100 2.31 13.15 -16.71
N LYS A 101 1.89 11.91 -16.39
CA LYS A 101 0.50 11.48 -16.54
C LYS A 101 -0.40 12.01 -15.43
N VAL A 102 0.16 12.37 -14.27
CA VAL A 102 -0.55 13.17 -13.27
C VAL A 102 -0.76 14.58 -13.85
N LYS A 103 -1.98 15.07 -13.87
CA LYS A 103 -2.35 16.30 -14.59
C LYS A 103 -1.53 17.52 -14.18
N THR A 104 -1.21 17.65 -12.90
CA THR A 104 -0.39 18.74 -12.32
C THR A 104 1.10 18.38 -12.28
N GLY A 105 1.45 17.13 -12.61
CA GLY A 105 2.71 16.50 -12.31
C GLY A 105 2.72 15.92 -10.89
N SER A 106 3.39 14.78 -10.67
CA SER A 106 3.58 14.28 -9.32
C SER A 106 4.69 15.05 -8.60
N ALA A 107 4.75 14.97 -7.27
CA ALA A 107 5.76 15.66 -6.46
C ALA A 107 7.19 15.37 -6.92
N ASP A 108 8.04 16.39 -6.90
CA ASP A 108 9.45 16.24 -7.29
C ASP A 108 10.22 15.37 -6.27
N TRP A 109 11.07 14.49 -6.75
CA TRP A 109 11.90 13.63 -5.90
C TRP A 109 12.81 14.41 -4.93
N ARG A 110 13.10 15.68 -5.20
CA ARG A 110 13.93 16.55 -4.34
C ARG A 110 13.27 16.82 -2.98
N ASN A 111 11.95 16.65 -2.86
CA ASN A 111 11.26 16.74 -1.57
C ASN A 111 11.79 15.73 -0.55
N TYR A 112 12.30 14.59 -1.02
CA TYR A 112 12.86 13.53 -0.16
C TYR A 112 14.32 13.80 0.25
N LYS A 113 15.02 14.75 -0.40
CA LYS A 113 16.43 15.02 -0.11
C LYS A 113 16.56 15.59 1.31
N ASN A 114 17.40 14.95 2.13
CA ASN A 114 17.64 15.32 3.54
C ASN A 114 16.36 15.34 4.41
N SER A 115 15.31 14.64 4.00
CA SER A 115 14.05 14.56 4.75
C SER A 115 14.09 13.58 5.92
N GLY A 116 15.03 12.64 5.91
CA GLY A 116 15.06 11.48 6.83
C GLY A 116 14.15 10.33 6.42
N TYR A 117 13.53 10.41 5.23
CA TYR A 117 12.66 9.37 4.70
C TYR A 117 13.18 8.79 3.39
N ASP A 118 12.96 7.49 3.22
CA ASP A 118 13.16 6.80 1.96
C ASP A 118 12.06 7.15 0.95
N LYS A 119 12.39 7.00 -0.32
CA LYS A 119 11.43 6.94 -1.43
C LYS A 119 10.88 5.52 -1.49
N GLY A 120 9.91 5.20 -0.61
CA GLY A 120 9.30 3.88 -0.53
C GLY A 120 8.35 3.64 -1.70
N HIS A 121 8.56 2.55 -2.44
CA HIS A 121 7.68 2.18 -3.54
C HIS A 121 6.33 1.68 -3.04
N LEU A 122 5.27 2.03 -3.77
CA LEU A 122 3.94 1.45 -3.59
C LEU A 122 3.80 0.16 -4.43
N CYS A 123 3.97 0.23 -5.75
CA CYS A 123 4.24 -0.95 -6.58
C CYS A 123 5.75 -1.20 -6.56
N PRO A 124 6.23 -2.32 -5.94
CA PRO A 124 7.64 -2.59 -5.78
C PRO A 124 8.38 -2.74 -7.12
N ALA A 125 9.61 -2.25 -7.19
CA ALA A 125 10.44 -2.41 -8.38
C ALA A 125 10.70 -3.90 -8.69
N ALA A 126 10.92 -4.72 -7.66
CA ALA A 126 11.11 -6.16 -7.79
C ALA A 126 9.88 -6.92 -8.32
N ASP A 127 8.68 -6.35 -8.24
CA ASP A 127 7.48 -6.93 -8.82
C ASP A 127 7.37 -6.63 -10.33
N ARG A 128 8.28 -5.84 -10.89
CA ARG A 128 8.26 -5.34 -12.27
C ARG A 128 9.56 -5.63 -13.05
N GLU A 129 10.43 -6.51 -12.53
CA GLU A 129 11.68 -6.87 -13.21
C GLU A 129 11.50 -7.78 -14.43
N PHE A 130 10.28 -8.15 -14.80
CA PHE A 130 10.02 -8.93 -16.02
C PHE A 130 10.28 -8.16 -17.32
N SER A 131 10.31 -6.84 -17.29
CA SER A 131 10.77 -6.01 -18.41
C SER A 131 11.39 -4.71 -17.90
N LYS A 132 12.35 -4.17 -18.69
CA LYS A 132 13.02 -2.91 -18.36
C LYS A 132 12.03 -1.75 -18.25
N GLY A 133 11.05 -1.64 -19.16
CA GLY A 133 10.03 -0.59 -19.13
C GLY A 133 9.13 -0.69 -17.90
N ALA A 134 8.75 -1.92 -17.51
CA ALA A 134 7.95 -2.13 -16.30
C ALA A 134 8.73 -1.73 -15.04
N TYR A 135 10.00 -2.12 -14.96
CA TYR A 135 10.90 -1.75 -13.88
C TYR A 135 11.09 -0.23 -13.77
N GLU A 136 11.43 0.42 -14.89
CA GLU A 136 11.64 1.88 -14.92
C GLU A 136 10.37 2.66 -14.56
N ALA A 137 9.18 2.18 -14.95
CA ALA A 137 7.91 2.81 -14.60
C ALA A 137 7.65 2.87 -13.08
N THR A 138 8.24 1.97 -12.28
CA THR A 138 8.09 2.03 -10.82
C THR A 138 8.82 3.22 -10.19
N PHE A 139 9.75 3.87 -10.89
CA PHE A 139 10.51 5.03 -10.40
C PHE A 139 9.85 6.37 -10.73
N LEU A 140 8.59 6.36 -11.14
CA LEU A 140 7.77 7.57 -11.17
C LEU A 140 7.42 8.00 -9.75
N THR A 141 7.50 9.30 -9.46
CA THR A 141 7.25 9.81 -8.09
C THR A 141 5.80 9.71 -7.65
N SER A 142 4.87 9.46 -8.56
CA SER A 142 3.49 9.07 -8.24
C SER A 142 3.38 7.68 -7.58
N ASN A 143 4.41 6.83 -7.75
CA ASN A 143 4.47 5.47 -7.19
C ASN A 143 5.29 5.39 -5.90
N ILE A 144 5.65 6.50 -5.26
CA ILE A 144 6.43 6.51 -4.02
C ILE A 144 5.73 7.30 -2.92
N ALA A 145 6.02 6.92 -1.68
CA ALA A 145 5.61 7.62 -0.48
C ALA A 145 6.77 7.72 0.52
N PRO A 146 6.80 8.73 1.41
CA PRO A 146 7.80 8.83 2.45
C PRO A 146 7.66 7.68 3.46
N GLN A 147 8.69 6.84 3.56
CA GLN A 147 8.76 5.72 4.51
C GLN A 147 10.02 5.84 5.35
N THR A 148 9.97 5.45 6.64
CA THR A 148 11.20 5.33 7.42
C THR A 148 12.05 4.21 6.86
N HIS A 149 13.37 4.33 6.94
CA HIS A 149 14.28 3.30 6.43
C HIS A 149 14.04 1.94 7.07
N GLU A 150 13.83 1.91 8.38
CA GLU A 150 13.57 0.68 9.13
C GLU A 150 12.28 -0.03 8.65
N PHE A 151 11.23 0.72 8.40
CA PHE A 151 9.98 0.17 7.87
C PHE A 151 10.17 -0.32 6.43
N ASN A 152 10.69 0.53 5.54
CA ASN A 152 10.85 0.26 4.11
C ASN A 152 11.75 -0.96 3.85
N SER A 153 12.95 -0.98 4.44
CA SER A 153 13.91 -2.09 4.29
C SER A 153 13.62 -3.30 5.19
N GLY A 154 12.76 -3.13 6.20
CA GLY A 154 12.45 -4.12 7.21
C GLY A 154 11.18 -4.92 6.93
N ILE A 155 10.13 -4.66 7.74
CA ILE A 155 8.89 -5.46 7.70
C ILE A 155 8.16 -5.33 6.35
N TRP A 156 8.21 -4.13 5.73
CA TRP A 156 7.53 -3.90 4.45
C TRP A 156 8.17 -4.72 3.33
N ASN A 157 9.50 -4.69 3.22
CA ASN A 157 10.22 -5.52 2.25
C ASN A 157 9.93 -7.02 2.45
N ARG A 158 9.91 -7.51 3.70
CA ARG A 158 9.56 -8.91 3.99
C ARG A 158 8.14 -9.26 3.55
N LEU A 159 7.18 -8.34 3.70
CA LEU A 159 5.82 -8.53 3.20
C LEU A 159 5.80 -8.62 1.68
N GLU A 160 6.53 -7.75 0.97
CA GLU A 160 6.66 -7.78 -0.49
C GLU A 160 7.27 -9.08 -1.00
N GLU A 161 8.33 -9.57 -0.36
CA GLU A 161 8.91 -10.89 -0.65
C GLU A 161 7.88 -12.01 -0.45
N LYS A 162 7.07 -11.93 0.61
CA LYS A 162 6.02 -12.91 0.88
C LYS A 162 4.91 -12.87 -0.17
N ILE A 163 4.54 -11.68 -0.66
CA ILE A 163 3.54 -11.53 -1.73
C ILE A 163 4.07 -12.11 -3.04
N ARG A 164 5.34 -11.89 -3.40
CA ARG A 164 5.97 -12.55 -4.57
C ARG A 164 5.94 -14.06 -4.45
N TYR A 165 6.26 -14.60 -3.26
CA TYR A 165 6.13 -16.04 -3.00
C TYR A 165 4.68 -16.53 -3.21
N TRP A 166 3.68 -15.79 -2.75
CA TRP A 166 2.28 -16.16 -2.94
C TRP A 166 1.83 -16.02 -4.40
N ALA A 167 2.31 -15.03 -5.13
CA ALA A 167 2.04 -14.90 -6.56
C ALA A 167 2.52 -16.12 -7.34
N VAL A 168 3.70 -16.64 -7.03
CA VAL A 168 4.20 -17.88 -7.61
C VAL A 168 3.34 -19.08 -7.19
N LYS A 169 2.97 -19.17 -5.90
CA LYS A 169 2.21 -20.29 -5.34
C LYS A 169 0.78 -20.37 -5.86
N TYR A 170 0.12 -19.23 -6.03
CA TYR A 170 -1.30 -19.13 -6.41
C TYR A 170 -1.52 -18.70 -7.85
N ASN A 171 -0.45 -18.70 -8.67
CA ASN A 171 -0.48 -18.41 -10.11
C ASN A 171 -0.85 -16.96 -10.47
N GLY A 172 -0.69 -16.04 -9.56
CA GLY A 172 -0.95 -14.61 -9.70
C GLY A 172 -1.79 -14.05 -8.56
N LEU A 173 -1.72 -12.74 -8.37
CA LEU A 173 -2.44 -12.01 -7.32
C LEU A 173 -2.78 -10.61 -7.82
N TYR A 174 -3.86 -10.04 -7.30
CA TYR A 174 -4.11 -8.60 -7.40
C TYR A 174 -3.66 -7.92 -6.10
N VAL A 175 -2.98 -6.79 -6.24
CA VAL A 175 -2.42 -6.05 -5.10
C VAL A 175 -2.87 -4.61 -5.15
N VAL A 176 -3.33 -4.09 -4.01
CA VAL A 176 -3.61 -2.66 -3.80
C VAL A 176 -2.80 -2.20 -2.60
N THR A 177 -2.13 -1.07 -2.72
CA THR A 177 -1.25 -0.56 -1.67
C THR A 177 -1.20 0.96 -1.65
N ALA A 178 -1.11 1.56 -0.48
CA ALA A 178 -0.78 2.97 -0.27
C ALA A 178 -0.47 3.30 1.19
N GLY A 179 -0.14 4.57 1.42
CA GLY A 179 -0.18 5.19 2.74
C GLY A 179 -1.61 5.57 3.13
N VAL A 180 -1.91 5.55 4.42
CA VAL A 180 -3.21 6.05 4.93
C VAL A 180 -3.16 7.58 4.96
N LEU A 181 -3.84 8.21 4.00
CA LEU A 181 -3.92 9.66 3.87
C LEU A 181 -5.02 10.20 4.78
N GLN A 182 -4.65 11.06 5.72
CA GLN A 182 -5.58 11.64 6.70
C GLN A 182 -5.18 13.09 7.02
N PRO A 183 -6.07 13.91 7.58
CA PRO A 183 -5.73 15.27 7.98
C PRO A 183 -4.56 15.32 8.97
N ASN A 184 -3.80 16.44 8.93
CA ASN A 184 -2.72 16.75 9.87
C ASN A 184 -1.52 15.80 9.84
N LEU A 185 -1.25 15.14 8.72
CA LEU A 185 0.00 14.41 8.53
C LEU A 185 1.19 15.39 8.49
N LYS A 186 2.34 14.93 9.03
CA LYS A 186 3.61 15.59 8.80
C LYS A 186 3.89 15.65 7.30
N THR A 187 4.61 16.66 6.86
CA THR A 187 4.97 16.80 5.44
C THR A 187 6.48 16.99 5.27
N ILE A 188 7.00 16.67 4.08
CA ILE A 188 8.37 16.87 3.68
C ILE A 188 8.47 17.73 2.43
N GLY A 189 9.59 18.41 2.29
CA GLY A 189 9.94 19.19 1.10
C GLY A 189 9.08 20.42 0.86
N LYS A 190 9.32 21.08 -0.28
CA LYS A 190 8.65 22.33 -0.64
C LYS A 190 7.20 22.12 -1.06
N GLU A 191 6.92 21.00 -1.69
CA GLU A 191 5.58 20.63 -2.18
C GLU A 191 4.72 20.00 -1.08
N LYS A 192 5.26 19.88 0.18
CA LYS A 192 4.53 19.38 1.33
C LYS A 192 4.01 17.94 1.16
N VAL A 193 4.85 17.06 0.62
CA VAL A 193 4.51 15.64 0.46
C VAL A 193 4.19 15.04 1.83
N ALA A 194 2.99 14.49 1.99
CA ALA A 194 2.54 13.96 3.27
C ALA A 194 3.34 12.71 3.69
N VAL A 195 3.54 12.56 4.99
CA VAL A 195 4.19 11.38 5.59
C VAL A 195 3.11 10.53 6.26
N PRO A 196 2.67 9.44 5.64
CA PRO A 196 1.67 8.55 6.25
C PRO A 196 2.20 7.91 7.53
N ASN A 197 1.33 7.82 8.56
CA ASN A 197 1.65 7.10 9.79
C ASN A 197 1.50 5.59 9.64
N TYR A 198 0.67 5.16 8.69
CA TYR A 198 0.37 3.75 8.41
C TYR A 198 0.38 3.51 6.91
N PHE A 199 0.73 2.29 6.54
CA PHE A 199 0.65 1.81 5.16
C PHE A 199 -0.22 0.56 5.13
N TYR A 200 -0.97 0.39 4.05
CA TYR A 200 -1.73 -0.82 3.85
C TYR A 200 -1.35 -1.54 2.56
N LYS A 201 -1.55 -2.83 2.56
CA LYS A 201 -1.42 -3.68 1.38
C LYS A 201 -2.54 -4.72 1.40
N ILE A 202 -3.36 -4.71 0.36
CA ILE A 202 -4.47 -5.65 0.15
C ILE A 202 -4.04 -6.60 -0.95
N VAL A 203 -4.19 -7.88 -0.71
CA VAL A 203 -3.85 -8.94 -1.65
C VAL A 203 -5.10 -9.78 -1.92
N LEU A 204 -5.45 -9.90 -3.18
CA LEU A 204 -6.61 -10.67 -3.65
C LEU A 204 -6.13 -11.82 -4.55
N ASP A 205 -6.57 -13.03 -4.22
CA ASP A 205 -6.45 -14.24 -5.03
C ASP A 205 -7.81 -14.57 -5.66
N GLU A 206 -7.83 -14.88 -6.95
CA GLU A 206 -8.99 -15.36 -7.66
C GLU A 206 -8.70 -16.76 -8.21
N TYR A 207 -9.51 -17.72 -7.81
CA TYR A 207 -9.43 -19.09 -8.31
C TYR A 207 -10.81 -19.65 -8.59
N GLN A 208 -11.09 -19.96 -9.85
CA GLN A 208 -12.37 -20.53 -10.32
C GLN A 208 -13.60 -19.70 -9.90
N GLY A 209 -13.51 -18.38 -10.02
CA GLY A 209 -14.59 -17.46 -9.67
C GLY A 209 -14.76 -17.25 -8.15
N LYS A 210 -13.87 -17.83 -7.32
CA LYS A 210 -13.83 -17.61 -5.88
C LYS A 210 -12.72 -16.65 -5.52
N TYR A 211 -13.02 -15.71 -4.64
CA TYR A 211 -12.10 -14.68 -4.21
C TYR A 211 -11.67 -14.92 -2.76
N LYS A 212 -10.37 -14.75 -2.51
CA LYS A 212 -9.78 -14.71 -1.17
C LYS A 212 -9.00 -13.42 -1.04
N MET A 213 -9.20 -12.71 0.03
CA MET A 213 -8.55 -11.42 0.27
C MET A 213 -7.92 -11.40 1.65
N ILE A 214 -6.75 -10.77 1.75
CA ILE A 214 -6.09 -10.43 3.01
C ILE A 214 -5.62 -8.99 2.94
N ALA A 215 -5.77 -8.26 4.05
CA ALA A 215 -5.28 -6.90 4.20
C ALA A 215 -4.26 -6.84 5.34
N PHE A 216 -3.20 -6.06 5.12
CA PHE A 216 -2.15 -5.74 6.10
C PHE A 216 -2.18 -4.23 6.35
N LEU A 217 -2.01 -3.84 7.60
CA LEU A 217 -1.87 -2.46 8.04
C LEU A 217 -0.63 -2.34 8.93
#